data_26b040caeb4d4024d7f7197602e046ca
#
_entry.id   26b040caeb4d4024d7f7197602e046ca
#
_cell.length_a   1.000
_cell.length_b   1.000
_cell.length_c   1.000
_cell.angle_alpha   90.00
_cell.angle_beta   90.00
_cell.angle_gamma   90.00
#
_symmetry.space_group_name_H-M   'P 1'
#
loop_
_entity.id
_entity.type
_entity.pdbx_description
1 polymer ?
#
loop_
_entity_poly.entity_id
_entity_poly.type
_entity_poly.pdbx_seq_one_letter_code
_entity_poly.pdbx_strand_id
1 'polypeptide(L)'
;PTRRSSDLEKVGILAGDRIIAVNDTAIAGVKMGTEEIMGRLRGPKDSKVNLTIIRRGVKEPLLFNVKRDKIPILSLDAAYMIQPKIGYIRINRFGATTAEEFLKALKELQKKGMKDLILDLQGNGGGYLNAAIDLANEFLGQKELIVYTEGRSAQRSEFFAKGNGNFRNGRLVVLVDEYSASASEIVTGAIQDWDRGVVVGRRSFGKGLVQRPIDLPDGSMIRLTIARYYTPAGRCIQKPYDSSINEKPGKGKSSESSIKKYNQDLIDRYNHGEMVSADSIHFPDSLKCQTKKLGRTVYGGGGIMPDYFVPVDTTLYTDYHRNLVAKGIVIKTTMNFIEKNRKALLDKYKTFEKFNEKFEIDDQLLNYLREAADKEKIEFKEEQYNKALPLIKAQLKALIARDLWDMNEYFQVMNATNKSVERALEILNDKEYEKILK
;
A
#
# COMPACT_ATOMS: atom_id res chain seq x y z
N PRO A 1 6.83 -21.04 7.81
CA PRO A 1 6.08 -21.65 6.71
C PRO A 1 4.97 -20.71 6.28
N THR A 2 5.29 -19.70 5.55
CA THR A 2 4.32 -18.74 5.01
C THR A 2 4.67 -18.41 3.57
N ARG A 3 5.10 -19.42 2.82
CA ARG A 3 4.94 -19.36 1.38
C ARG A 3 3.43 -19.32 1.14
N ARG A 4 2.93 -18.20 0.69
CA ARG A 4 1.71 -18.14 -0.09
C ARG A 4 2.01 -18.81 -1.44
N SER A 5 2.17 -20.15 -1.43
CA SER A 5 2.18 -20.83 -2.70
C SER A 5 0.82 -20.53 -3.31
N SER A 6 0.81 -19.82 -4.41
CA SER A 6 -0.41 -19.67 -5.21
C SER A 6 -0.93 -21.08 -5.45
N ASP A 7 -2.25 -21.29 -5.56
CA ASP A 7 -2.78 -22.61 -5.87
C ASP A 7 -2.20 -23.14 -7.19
N LEU A 8 -1.66 -22.26 -8.02
CA LEU A 8 -0.89 -22.55 -9.23
C LEU A 8 0.47 -23.21 -8.94
N GLU A 9 1.20 -22.79 -7.90
CA GLU A 9 2.45 -23.45 -7.49
C GLU A 9 2.22 -24.86 -6.95
N LYS A 10 1.08 -25.08 -6.27
CA LYS A 10 0.71 -26.43 -5.78
C LYS A 10 0.51 -27.42 -6.90
N VAL A 11 0.07 -26.98 -8.07
CA VAL A 11 -0.03 -27.81 -9.27
C VAL A 11 1.25 -27.80 -10.12
N GLY A 12 2.31 -27.09 -9.69
CA GLY A 12 3.62 -27.10 -10.34
C GLY A 12 3.82 -25.99 -11.39
N ILE A 13 2.93 -25.01 -11.49
CA ILE A 13 3.12 -23.82 -12.33
C ILE A 13 4.06 -22.86 -11.60
N LEU A 14 5.06 -22.36 -12.30
CA LEU A 14 6.11 -21.51 -11.74
C LEU A 14 5.98 -20.05 -12.25
N ALA A 15 6.51 -19.11 -11.47
CA ALA A 15 6.66 -17.75 -11.95
C ALA A 15 7.59 -17.69 -13.16
N GLY A 16 7.16 -17.02 -14.25
CA GLY A 16 7.85 -17.00 -15.54
C GLY A 16 7.28 -17.97 -16.58
N ASP A 17 6.44 -18.93 -16.20
CA ASP A 17 5.69 -19.76 -17.12
C ASP A 17 4.77 -18.90 -18.00
N ARG A 18 4.63 -19.27 -19.27
CA ARG A 18 3.80 -18.56 -20.25
C ARG A 18 2.63 -19.43 -20.68
N ILE A 19 1.43 -19.03 -20.33
CA ILE A 19 0.21 -19.73 -20.77
C ILE A 19 0.00 -19.43 -22.26
N ILE A 20 -0.06 -20.47 -23.08
CA ILE A 20 -0.26 -20.37 -24.54
C ILE A 20 -1.65 -20.80 -24.99
N ALA A 21 -2.31 -21.67 -24.21
CA ALA A 21 -3.68 -22.08 -24.50
C ALA A 21 -4.47 -22.33 -23.21
N VAL A 22 -5.78 -22.15 -23.28
CA VAL A 22 -6.77 -22.42 -22.22
C VAL A 22 -7.88 -23.30 -22.82
N ASN A 23 -8.09 -24.50 -22.24
CA ASN A 23 -9.05 -25.50 -22.74
C ASN A 23 -8.94 -25.69 -24.27
N ASP A 24 -7.72 -25.98 -24.74
CA ASP A 24 -7.40 -26.21 -26.16
C ASP A 24 -7.56 -25.01 -27.10
N THR A 25 -7.92 -23.85 -26.56
CA THR A 25 -7.97 -22.59 -27.32
C THR A 25 -6.67 -21.81 -27.16
N ALA A 26 -5.97 -21.57 -28.26
CA ALA A 26 -4.77 -20.73 -28.25
C ALA A 26 -5.09 -19.31 -27.83
N ILE A 27 -4.31 -18.76 -26.88
CA ILE A 27 -4.43 -17.38 -26.38
C ILE A 27 -3.17 -16.56 -26.68
N ALA A 28 -2.07 -17.20 -27.02
CA ALA A 28 -0.81 -16.56 -27.39
C ALA A 28 -0.61 -16.62 -28.92
N GLY A 29 -0.02 -15.55 -29.48
CA GLY A 29 0.19 -15.44 -30.92
C GLY A 29 -1.07 -15.17 -31.75
N VAL A 30 -2.20 -14.93 -31.09
CA VAL A 30 -3.50 -14.61 -31.69
C VAL A 30 -3.95 -13.20 -31.25
N LYS A 31 -4.83 -12.57 -32.05
CA LYS A 31 -5.43 -11.27 -31.67
C LYS A 31 -6.58 -11.50 -30.68
N MET A 32 -6.25 -11.74 -29.41
CA MET A 32 -7.21 -11.92 -28.32
C MET A 32 -7.01 -10.84 -27.27
N GLY A 33 -8.08 -10.16 -26.88
CA GLY A 33 -8.05 -9.11 -25.87
C GLY A 33 -7.88 -9.67 -24.45
N THR A 34 -7.33 -8.86 -23.55
CA THR A 34 -7.11 -9.25 -22.14
C THR A 34 -8.39 -9.70 -21.45
N GLU A 35 -9.51 -9.04 -21.69
CA GLU A 35 -10.82 -9.39 -21.11
C GLU A 35 -11.29 -10.78 -21.57
N GLU A 36 -11.10 -11.11 -22.84
CA GLU A 36 -11.44 -12.42 -23.38
C GLU A 36 -10.56 -13.51 -22.77
N ILE A 37 -9.24 -13.28 -22.66
CA ILE A 37 -8.31 -14.20 -21.99
C ILE A 37 -8.74 -14.42 -20.54
N MET A 38 -9.05 -13.33 -19.82
CA MET A 38 -9.51 -13.42 -18.44
C MET A 38 -10.85 -14.16 -18.30
N GLY A 39 -11.77 -13.98 -19.23
CA GLY A 39 -13.04 -14.70 -19.29
C GLY A 39 -12.87 -16.22 -19.45
N ARG A 40 -11.87 -16.65 -20.22
CA ARG A 40 -11.54 -18.10 -20.40
C ARG A 40 -10.86 -18.69 -19.16
N LEU A 41 -10.02 -17.92 -18.48
CA LEU A 41 -9.33 -18.34 -17.25
C LEU A 41 -10.29 -18.40 -16.06
N ARG A 42 -11.20 -17.44 -15.94
CA ARG A 42 -12.21 -17.38 -14.88
C ARG A 42 -13.31 -18.40 -15.10
N GLY A 43 -14.00 -18.76 -14.02
CA GLY A 43 -15.14 -19.66 -14.06
C GLY A 43 -15.66 -19.98 -12.65
N PRO A 44 -16.73 -20.78 -12.54
CA PRO A 44 -17.28 -21.18 -11.25
C PRO A 44 -16.23 -21.84 -10.35
N LYS A 45 -16.34 -21.59 -9.04
CA LYS A 45 -15.53 -22.29 -8.05
C LYS A 45 -15.67 -23.81 -8.26
N ASP A 46 -14.58 -24.53 -8.02
CA ASP A 46 -14.46 -25.98 -8.14
C ASP A 46 -14.48 -26.51 -9.60
N SER A 47 -14.77 -25.67 -10.60
CA SER A 47 -14.61 -26.07 -12.01
C SER A 47 -13.14 -26.22 -12.38
N LYS A 48 -12.86 -27.04 -13.40
CA LYS A 48 -11.49 -27.30 -13.89
C LYS A 48 -11.21 -26.45 -15.13
N VAL A 49 -9.95 -26.08 -15.30
CA VAL A 49 -9.43 -25.44 -16.51
C VAL A 49 -8.11 -26.11 -16.89
N ASN A 50 -7.95 -26.47 -18.16
CA ASN A 50 -6.71 -27.00 -18.69
C ASN A 50 -5.87 -25.84 -19.22
N LEU A 51 -4.62 -25.77 -18.78
CA LEU A 51 -3.65 -24.78 -19.21
C LEU A 51 -2.52 -25.45 -19.97
N THR A 52 -2.23 -24.98 -21.17
CA THR A 52 -1.00 -25.33 -21.89
C THR A 52 0.02 -24.24 -21.68
N ILE A 53 1.19 -24.60 -21.21
CA ILE A 53 2.21 -23.66 -20.74
C ILE A 53 3.54 -23.96 -21.42
N ILE A 54 4.24 -22.92 -21.84
CA ILE A 54 5.65 -22.99 -22.24
C ILE A 54 6.51 -22.56 -21.06
N ARG A 55 7.46 -23.43 -20.69
CA ARG A 55 8.48 -23.16 -19.68
C ARG A 55 9.85 -23.13 -20.33
N ARG A 56 10.63 -22.10 -20.05
CA ARG A 56 11.98 -22.01 -20.57
C ARG A 56 12.84 -23.18 -20.12
N GLY A 57 13.61 -23.76 -21.06
CA GLY A 57 14.44 -24.93 -20.79
C GLY A 57 13.71 -26.28 -20.87
N VAL A 58 12.40 -26.26 -21.12
CA VAL A 58 11.60 -27.44 -21.40
C VAL A 58 11.16 -27.36 -22.87
N LYS A 59 11.46 -28.41 -23.66
CA LYS A 59 11.18 -28.43 -25.12
C LYS A 59 9.69 -28.55 -25.42
N GLU A 60 9.01 -29.41 -24.65
CA GLU A 60 7.59 -29.69 -24.87
C GLU A 60 6.69 -28.80 -24.03
N PRO A 61 5.52 -28.39 -24.54
CA PRO A 61 4.53 -27.68 -23.75
C PRO A 61 4.05 -28.54 -22.57
N LEU A 62 3.89 -27.92 -21.42
CA LEU A 62 3.42 -28.55 -20.21
C LEU A 62 1.90 -28.38 -20.09
N LEU A 63 1.20 -29.46 -19.74
CA LEU A 63 -0.25 -29.46 -19.51
C LEU A 63 -0.53 -29.46 -18.01
N PHE A 64 -1.36 -28.52 -17.56
CA PHE A 64 -1.80 -28.41 -16.16
C PHE A 64 -3.31 -28.40 -16.09
N ASN A 65 -3.87 -29.27 -15.25
CA ASN A 65 -5.29 -29.24 -14.90
C ASN A 65 -5.45 -28.48 -13.58
N VAL A 66 -5.99 -27.29 -13.65
CA VAL A 66 -6.15 -26.38 -12.50
C VAL A 66 -7.60 -26.36 -12.05
N LYS A 67 -7.84 -26.63 -10.78
CA LYS A 67 -9.14 -26.46 -10.15
C LYS A 67 -9.32 -25.00 -9.77
N ARG A 68 -10.37 -24.35 -10.28
CA ARG A 68 -10.66 -22.95 -9.95
C ARG A 68 -11.13 -22.81 -8.50
N ASP A 69 -10.63 -21.81 -7.81
CA ASP A 69 -11.07 -21.44 -6.49
C ASP A 69 -11.17 -19.91 -6.38
N LYS A 70 -11.73 -19.44 -5.28
CA LYS A 70 -11.72 -18.01 -4.96
C LYS A 70 -10.28 -17.58 -4.67
N ILE A 71 -9.76 -16.64 -5.44
CA ILE A 71 -8.45 -16.04 -5.18
C ILE A 71 -8.61 -15.05 -4.03
N PRO A 72 -8.02 -15.31 -2.85
CA PRO A 72 -8.11 -14.36 -1.75
C PRO A 72 -7.35 -13.08 -2.11
N ILE A 73 -8.04 -11.97 -2.06
CA ILE A 73 -7.41 -10.66 -2.18
C ILE A 73 -6.92 -10.27 -0.79
N LEU A 74 -5.65 -10.48 -0.56
CA LEU A 74 -5.05 -10.25 0.75
C LEU A 74 -4.88 -8.75 1.01
N SER A 75 -5.08 -8.38 2.26
CA SER A 75 -4.98 -7.02 2.76
C SER A 75 -3.56 -6.68 3.24
N LEU A 76 -2.82 -7.68 3.67
CA LEU A 76 -1.45 -7.52 4.15
C LEU A 76 -0.44 -7.85 3.05
N ASP A 77 0.49 -6.92 2.80
CA ASP A 77 1.64 -7.16 1.93
C ASP A 77 2.80 -7.80 2.67
N ALA A 78 3.05 -7.37 3.92
CA ALA A 78 4.19 -7.85 4.70
C ALA A 78 3.92 -7.86 6.20
N ALA A 79 4.51 -8.83 6.90
CA ALA A 79 4.56 -8.91 8.35
C ALA A 79 5.82 -9.64 8.79
N TYR A 80 6.77 -8.93 9.42
CA TYR A 80 8.05 -9.51 9.87
C TYR A 80 8.67 -8.72 11.04
N MET A 81 9.65 -9.31 11.72
CA MET A 81 10.46 -8.59 12.71
C MET A 81 11.49 -7.74 11.96
N ILE A 82 11.34 -6.42 11.98
CA ILE A 82 12.26 -5.50 11.30
C ILE A 82 13.55 -5.26 12.13
N GLN A 83 13.41 -5.32 13.43
CA GLN A 83 14.53 -5.34 14.39
C GLN A 83 14.17 -6.23 15.60
N PRO A 84 15.11 -6.61 16.47
CA PRO A 84 14.79 -7.26 17.72
C PRO A 84 13.73 -6.45 18.50
N LYS A 85 12.62 -7.10 18.88
CA LYS A 85 11.45 -6.53 19.58
C LYS A 85 10.58 -5.57 18.78
N ILE A 86 10.92 -5.19 17.56
CA ILE A 86 10.12 -4.31 16.72
C ILE A 86 9.54 -5.11 15.56
N GLY A 87 8.21 -5.18 15.49
CA GLY A 87 7.46 -5.76 14.36
C GLY A 87 7.11 -4.71 13.32
N TYR A 88 7.02 -5.12 12.08
CA TYR A 88 6.52 -4.33 10.96
C TYR A 88 5.36 -5.07 10.32
N ILE A 89 4.23 -4.38 10.14
CA ILE A 89 3.05 -4.88 9.41
C ILE A 89 2.63 -3.83 8.39
N ARG A 90 2.54 -4.24 7.11
CA ARG A 90 2.06 -3.39 6.03
C ARG A 90 0.69 -3.85 5.56
N ILE A 91 -0.26 -2.91 5.53
CA ILE A 91 -1.62 -3.12 5.04
C ILE A 91 -1.81 -2.28 3.77
N ASN A 92 -2.11 -2.92 2.64
CA ASN A 92 -2.28 -2.26 1.35
C ASN A 92 -3.73 -1.80 1.06
N ARG A 93 -4.70 -2.42 1.75
CA ARG A 93 -6.15 -2.10 1.63
C ARG A 93 -6.91 -2.55 2.85
N PHE A 94 -8.12 -2.05 3.00
CA PHE A 94 -9.06 -2.52 4.00
C PHE A 94 -10.13 -3.42 3.35
N GLY A 95 -9.89 -4.71 3.30
CA GLY A 95 -10.80 -5.76 2.83
C GLY A 95 -11.60 -6.40 3.96
N ALA A 96 -12.47 -7.35 3.62
CA ALA A 96 -13.28 -8.06 4.61
C ALA A 96 -12.44 -8.91 5.58
N THR A 97 -11.27 -9.36 5.17
CA THR A 97 -10.37 -10.24 5.94
C THR A 97 -9.24 -9.50 6.65
N THR A 98 -9.16 -8.17 6.54
CA THR A 98 -8.03 -7.38 7.06
C THR A 98 -7.80 -7.59 8.55
N ALA A 99 -8.84 -7.56 9.37
CA ALA A 99 -8.72 -7.73 10.82
C ALA A 99 -8.21 -9.13 11.18
N GLU A 100 -8.70 -10.16 10.52
CA GLU A 100 -8.25 -11.55 10.72
C GLU A 100 -6.79 -11.74 10.30
N GLU A 101 -6.41 -11.23 9.13
CA GLU A 101 -5.05 -11.29 8.62
C GLU A 101 -4.09 -10.53 9.56
N PHE A 102 -4.47 -9.33 10.01
CA PHE A 102 -3.70 -8.54 10.96
C PHE A 102 -3.50 -9.27 12.28
N LEU A 103 -4.56 -9.80 12.88
CA LEU A 103 -4.49 -10.55 14.13
C LEU A 103 -3.58 -11.77 14.04
N LYS A 104 -3.65 -12.50 12.93
CA LYS A 104 -2.76 -13.64 12.67
C LYS A 104 -1.30 -13.18 12.63
N ALA A 105 -1.01 -12.14 11.86
CA ALA A 105 0.33 -11.57 11.74
C ALA A 105 0.84 -11.05 13.09
N LEU A 106 0.01 -10.30 13.83
CA LEU A 106 0.33 -9.76 15.14
C LEU A 106 0.74 -10.87 16.13
N LYS A 107 -0.07 -11.92 16.23
CA LYS A 107 0.21 -13.07 17.11
C LYS A 107 1.52 -13.78 16.76
N GLU A 108 1.79 -13.94 15.45
CA GLU A 108 3.07 -14.55 15.01
C GLU A 108 4.28 -13.67 15.39
N LEU A 109 4.17 -12.34 15.27
CA LEU A 109 5.23 -11.43 15.67
C LEU A 109 5.41 -11.39 17.21
N GLN A 110 4.31 -11.43 17.96
CA GLN A 110 4.34 -11.52 19.42
C GLN A 110 5.04 -12.81 19.90
N LYS A 111 4.81 -13.95 19.27
CA LYS A 111 5.54 -15.21 19.52
C LYS A 111 7.04 -15.08 19.28
N LYS A 112 7.45 -14.21 18.33
CA LYS A 112 8.85 -13.89 18.04
C LYS A 112 9.45 -12.83 18.99
N GLY A 113 8.68 -12.41 20.02
CA GLY A 113 9.14 -11.46 21.03
C GLY A 113 8.92 -10.00 20.69
N MET A 114 8.02 -9.68 19.75
CA MET A 114 7.64 -8.31 19.43
C MET A 114 7.07 -7.60 20.66
N LYS A 115 7.50 -6.36 20.87
CA LYS A 115 7.00 -5.44 21.90
C LYS A 115 6.44 -4.16 21.30
N ASP A 116 7.07 -3.66 20.24
CA ASP A 116 6.74 -2.44 19.53
C ASP A 116 6.36 -2.73 18.09
N LEU A 117 5.49 -1.91 17.51
CA LEU A 117 4.93 -2.14 16.18
C LEU A 117 5.05 -0.90 15.29
N ILE A 118 5.52 -1.10 14.07
CA ILE A 118 5.36 -0.18 12.95
C ILE A 118 4.20 -0.70 12.08
N LEU A 119 3.11 0.07 12.03
CA LEU A 119 1.96 -0.16 11.15
C LEU A 119 2.10 0.71 9.91
N ASP A 120 2.37 0.10 8.77
CA ASP A 120 2.56 0.83 7.52
C ASP A 120 1.26 0.87 6.70
N LEU A 121 0.73 2.08 6.52
CA LEU A 121 -0.44 2.41 5.69
C LEU A 121 -0.06 3.30 4.49
N GLN A 122 1.22 3.44 4.17
CA GLN A 122 1.68 4.20 3.00
C GLN A 122 1.12 3.59 1.71
N GLY A 123 0.56 4.42 0.83
CA GLY A 123 -0.07 4.01 -0.42
C GLY A 123 -1.44 3.32 -0.24
N ASN A 124 -1.98 3.22 0.97
CA ASN A 124 -3.26 2.55 1.25
C ASN A 124 -4.44 3.51 1.06
N GLY A 125 -5.14 3.38 -0.06
CA GLY A 125 -6.32 4.19 -0.40
C GLY A 125 -7.59 3.90 0.44
N GLY A 126 -7.52 3.02 1.44
CA GLY A 126 -8.63 2.67 2.32
C GLY A 126 -9.38 1.40 1.91
N GLY A 127 -10.67 1.38 2.16
CA GLY A 127 -11.55 0.24 1.90
C GLY A 127 -12.77 0.25 2.81
N TYR A 128 -13.13 -0.89 3.37
CA TYR A 128 -14.32 -1.05 4.21
C TYR A 128 -14.18 -0.34 5.57
N LEU A 129 -15.22 0.42 5.93
CA LEU A 129 -15.32 1.11 7.21
C LEU A 129 -15.21 0.14 8.40
N ASN A 130 -15.93 -0.98 8.35
CA ASN A 130 -15.89 -1.97 9.42
C ASN A 130 -14.50 -2.56 9.63
N ALA A 131 -13.75 -2.78 8.56
CA ALA A 131 -12.38 -3.27 8.66
C ALA A 131 -11.45 -2.25 9.35
N ALA A 132 -11.67 -0.95 9.13
CA ALA A 132 -10.94 0.10 9.85
C ALA A 132 -11.31 0.16 11.33
N ILE A 133 -12.61 0.02 11.66
CA ILE A 133 -13.11 -0.02 13.04
C ILE A 133 -12.52 -1.23 13.77
N ASP A 134 -12.56 -2.40 13.17
CA ASP A 134 -12.04 -3.63 13.76
C ASP A 134 -10.51 -3.55 13.96
N LEU A 135 -9.79 -2.97 13.02
CA LEU A 135 -8.34 -2.76 13.17
C LEU A 135 -8.03 -1.73 14.27
N ALA A 136 -8.73 -0.60 14.31
CA ALA A 136 -8.52 0.41 15.35
C ALA A 136 -8.81 -0.12 16.75
N ASN A 137 -9.80 -1.02 16.88
CA ASN A 137 -10.13 -1.70 18.14
C ASN A 137 -8.95 -2.48 18.72
N GLU A 138 -8.02 -2.95 17.89
CA GLU A 138 -6.83 -3.68 18.36
C GLU A 138 -5.87 -2.81 19.20
N PHE A 139 -5.97 -1.49 19.06
CA PHE A 139 -5.08 -0.52 19.68
C PHE A 139 -5.71 0.29 20.81
N LEU A 140 -7.02 0.44 20.82
CA LEU A 140 -7.75 1.38 21.68
C LEU A 140 -8.36 0.72 22.93
N GLY A 141 -8.58 1.53 23.95
CA GLY A 141 -9.20 1.13 25.21
C GLY A 141 -10.73 1.02 25.07
N GLN A 142 -11.36 0.39 26.08
CA GLN A 142 -12.80 0.23 26.12
C GLN A 142 -13.51 1.60 26.10
N LYS A 143 -14.57 1.72 25.29
CA LYS A 143 -15.37 2.95 25.10
C LYS A 143 -14.60 4.14 24.54
N GLU A 144 -13.38 3.96 24.06
CA GLU A 144 -12.71 5.01 23.28
C GLU A 144 -13.40 5.08 21.91
N LEU A 145 -13.83 6.29 21.51
CA LEU A 145 -14.46 6.54 20.21
C LEU A 145 -13.42 6.29 19.10
N ILE A 146 -13.78 5.51 18.08
CA ILE A 146 -12.92 5.27 16.91
C ILE A 146 -13.22 6.31 15.82
N VAL A 147 -14.48 6.46 15.49
CA VAL A 147 -14.98 7.34 14.43
C VAL A 147 -16.46 7.60 14.64
N TYR A 148 -16.94 8.75 14.20
CA TYR A 148 -18.38 8.96 14.02
C TYR A 148 -18.68 9.45 12.62
N THR A 149 -19.89 9.17 12.16
CA THR A 149 -20.38 9.59 10.85
C THR A 149 -21.61 10.47 11.03
N GLU A 150 -21.70 11.55 10.25
CA GLU A 150 -22.83 12.48 10.30
C GLU A 150 -23.04 13.09 8.91
N GLY A 151 -24.28 13.31 8.52
CA GLY A 151 -24.65 13.87 7.24
C GLY A 151 -25.95 14.66 7.31
N ARG A 152 -26.25 15.42 6.25
CA ARG A 152 -27.47 16.23 6.17
C ARG A 152 -28.75 15.43 6.42
N SER A 153 -28.80 14.20 5.87
CA SER A 153 -29.94 13.28 5.97
C SER A 153 -29.57 11.96 6.65
N ALA A 154 -28.37 11.87 7.23
CA ALA A 154 -27.90 10.72 7.97
C ALA A 154 -27.61 11.16 9.41
N GLN A 155 -28.32 10.54 10.37
CA GLN A 155 -28.10 10.80 11.79
C GLN A 155 -26.69 10.42 12.20
N ARG A 156 -26.16 11.08 13.22
CA ARG A 156 -24.87 10.77 13.81
C ARG A 156 -24.84 9.33 14.32
N SER A 157 -23.83 8.60 13.85
CA SER A 157 -23.56 7.21 14.26
C SER A 157 -22.14 7.13 14.80
N GLU A 158 -21.96 6.60 16.00
CA GLU A 158 -20.69 6.54 16.71
C GLU A 158 -20.21 5.09 16.84
N PHE A 159 -18.91 4.89 16.64
CA PHE A 159 -18.28 3.57 16.72
C PHE A 159 -17.18 3.60 17.77
N PHE A 160 -17.33 2.76 18.78
CA PHE A 160 -16.44 2.70 19.94
C PHE A 160 -15.62 1.42 19.97
N ALA A 161 -14.44 1.50 20.54
CA ALA A 161 -13.60 0.35 20.79
C ALA A 161 -14.19 -0.52 21.93
N LYS A 162 -14.07 -1.82 21.78
CA LYS A 162 -14.56 -2.82 22.75
C LYS A 162 -13.57 -3.04 23.90
N GLY A 163 -12.33 -2.60 23.75
CA GLY A 163 -11.27 -2.75 24.75
C GLY A 163 -10.71 -4.17 24.88
N ASN A 164 -10.96 -5.02 23.92
CA ASN A 164 -10.47 -6.41 23.84
C ASN A 164 -9.32 -6.57 22.81
N GLY A 165 -8.74 -5.48 22.35
CA GLY A 165 -7.67 -5.50 21.36
C GLY A 165 -6.38 -6.15 21.87
N ASN A 166 -5.61 -6.75 20.97
CA ASN A 166 -4.43 -7.54 21.28
C ASN A 166 -3.14 -6.70 21.32
N PHE A 167 -3.19 -5.41 20.93
CA PHE A 167 -2.04 -4.52 20.96
C PHE A 167 -2.40 -3.15 21.58
N ARG A 168 -3.06 -3.15 22.73
CA ARG A 168 -3.39 -1.93 23.49
C ARG A 168 -2.18 -1.34 24.21
N ASN A 169 -1.17 -2.15 24.49
CA ASN A 169 0.08 -1.78 25.12
C ASN A 169 1.23 -1.97 24.12
N GLY A 170 2.38 -1.38 24.40
CA GLY A 170 3.52 -1.35 23.49
C GLY A 170 3.53 -0.08 22.64
N ARG A 171 4.70 0.33 22.19
CA ARG A 171 4.85 1.54 21.38
C ARG A 171 4.36 1.26 19.94
N LEU A 172 3.62 2.20 19.39
CA LEU A 172 3.01 2.10 18.06
C LEU A 172 3.40 3.29 17.21
N VAL A 173 4.00 3.03 16.07
CA VAL A 173 4.23 4.05 15.03
C VAL A 173 3.38 3.69 13.82
N VAL A 174 2.62 4.67 13.31
CA VAL A 174 1.81 4.52 12.08
C VAL A 174 2.45 5.32 10.97
N LEU A 175 2.76 4.67 9.85
CA LEU A 175 3.32 5.31 8.68
C LEU A 175 2.20 5.69 7.71
N VAL A 176 2.20 6.93 7.25
CA VAL A 176 1.24 7.45 6.27
C VAL A 176 1.94 8.30 5.21
N ASP A 177 1.29 8.40 4.05
CA ASP A 177 1.69 9.27 2.97
C ASP A 177 0.48 9.95 2.31
N GLU A 178 0.72 10.73 1.28
CA GLU A 178 -0.29 11.48 0.51
C GLU A 178 -1.33 10.58 -0.18
N TYR A 179 -1.08 9.27 -0.27
CA TYR A 179 -1.99 8.27 -0.82
C TYR A 179 -2.77 7.50 0.25
N SER A 180 -2.40 7.66 1.52
CA SER A 180 -3.13 7.08 2.65
C SER A 180 -4.49 7.78 2.78
N ALA A 181 -5.59 7.05 2.56
CA ALA A 181 -6.91 7.67 2.43
C ALA A 181 -8.02 6.87 3.14
N SER A 182 -9.13 7.54 3.47
CA SER A 182 -10.39 6.91 3.90
C SER A 182 -10.21 6.03 5.15
N ALA A 183 -10.36 4.70 5.07
CA ALA A 183 -10.18 3.76 6.18
C ALA A 183 -8.81 3.89 6.87
N SER A 184 -7.74 4.17 6.09
CA SER A 184 -6.40 4.46 6.65
C SER A 184 -6.42 5.69 7.55
N GLU A 185 -7.16 6.72 7.14
CA GLU A 185 -7.28 7.97 7.89
C GLU A 185 -8.15 7.81 9.14
N ILE A 186 -9.13 6.91 9.11
CA ILE A 186 -9.93 6.54 10.31
C ILE A 186 -9.02 5.91 11.36
N VAL A 187 -8.24 4.91 10.99
CA VAL A 187 -7.32 4.23 11.93
C VAL A 187 -6.26 5.20 12.45
N THR A 188 -5.61 5.93 11.54
CA THR A 188 -4.56 6.90 11.90
C THR A 188 -5.09 8.02 12.78
N GLY A 189 -6.24 8.59 12.42
CA GLY A 189 -6.89 9.66 13.18
C GLY A 189 -7.32 9.20 14.58
N ALA A 190 -7.84 8.00 14.71
CA ALA A 190 -8.22 7.43 16.00
C ALA A 190 -6.98 7.22 16.90
N ILE A 191 -5.90 6.66 16.34
CA ILE A 191 -4.64 6.45 17.08
C ILE A 191 -4.03 7.80 17.51
N GLN A 192 -3.99 8.78 16.63
CA GLN A 192 -3.45 10.11 16.92
C GLN A 192 -4.28 10.87 17.96
N ASP A 193 -5.60 10.88 17.80
CA ASP A 193 -6.49 11.63 18.68
C ASP A 193 -6.55 11.08 20.11
N TRP A 194 -6.29 9.79 20.29
CA TRP A 194 -6.18 9.17 21.60
C TRP A 194 -4.76 9.16 22.16
N ASP A 195 -3.80 9.80 21.48
CA ASP A 195 -2.38 9.77 21.88
C ASP A 195 -1.86 8.32 22.08
N ARG A 196 -2.42 7.38 21.30
CA ARG A 196 -2.10 5.96 21.42
C ARG A 196 -0.80 5.58 20.70
N GLY A 197 -0.41 6.36 19.73
CA GLY A 197 0.78 6.11 18.93
C GLY A 197 1.24 7.37 18.18
N VAL A 198 2.41 7.29 17.61
CA VAL A 198 3.04 8.37 16.83
C VAL A 198 2.77 8.16 15.35
N VAL A 199 2.32 9.20 14.66
CA VAL A 199 2.09 9.20 13.21
C VAL A 199 3.32 9.81 12.51
N VAL A 200 3.90 9.06 11.57
CA VAL A 200 5.13 9.46 10.86
C VAL A 200 4.91 9.43 9.36
N GLY A 201 5.46 10.41 8.65
CA GLY A 201 5.40 10.48 7.20
C GLY A 201 4.92 11.81 6.66
N ARG A 202 3.97 11.82 5.74
CA ARG A 202 3.41 13.03 5.13
C ARG A 202 1.91 13.13 5.35
N ARG A 203 1.36 14.33 5.20
CA ARG A 203 -0.07 14.59 5.29
C ARG A 203 -0.85 13.64 4.39
N SER A 204 -1.85 12.95 4.95
CA SER A 204 -2.67 11.99 4.24
C SER A 204 -3.57 12.64 3.17
N PHE A 205 -4.32 11.85 2.45
CA PHE A 205 -5.08 12.29 1.27
C PHE A 205 -6.22 13.27 1.58
N GLY A 206 -6.94 13.06 2.69
CA GLY A 206 -8.11 13.87 3.04
C GLY A 206 -9.42 13.41 2.41
N LYS A 207 -9.73 12.09 2.47
CA LYS A 207 -11.00 11.52 2.01
C LYS A 207 -11.89 11.14 3.19
N GLY A 208 -12.76 12.05 3.61
CA GLY A 208 -13.65 11.91 4.76
C GLY A 208 -15.12 11.68 4.41
N LEU A 209 -15.43 10.98 3.30
CA LEU A 209 -16.78 10.77 2.82
C LEU A 209 -17.23 9.32 3.00
N VAL A 210 -18.45 9.15 3.53
CA VAL A 210 -19.18 7.88 3.55
C VAL A 210 -19.99 7.75 2.29
N GLN A 211 -19.69 6.73 1.48
CA GLN A 211 -20.40 6.45 0.24
C GLN A 211 -21.20 5.16 0.37
N ARG A 212 -22.46 5.20 -0.04
CA ARG A 212 -23.35 4.05 -0.09
C ARG A 212 -23.55 3.62 -1.54
N PRO A 213 -23.31 2.35 -1.88
CA PRO A 213 -23.70 1.81 -3.17
C PRO A 213 -25.24 1.64 -3.21
N ILE A 214 -25.83 1.97 -4.34
CA ILE A 214 -27.24 1.78 -4.64
C ILE A 214 -27.30 1.08 -5.98
N ASP A 215 -27.80 -0.16 -5.99
CA ASP A 215 -27.99 -0.93 -7.22
C ASP A 215 -29.21 -0.42 -7.97
N LEU A 216 -29.11 -0.31 -9.30
CA LEU A 216 -30.19 0.09 -10.18
C LEU A 216 -30.79 -1.13 -10.89
N PRO A 217 -32.05 -1.01 -11.40
CA PRO A 217 -32.75 -2.14 -12.04
C PRO A 217 -32.07 -2.70 -13.29
N ASP A 218 -31.25 -1.90 -13.97
CA ASP A 218 -30.48 -2.28 -15.16
C ASP A 218 -29.15 -2.98 -14.84
N GLY A 219 -28.85 -3.24 -13.53
CA GLY A 219 -27.63 -3.86 -13.06
C GLY A 219 -26.46 -2.87 -12.91
N SER A 220 -26.65 -1.59 -13.20
CA SER A 220 -25.69 -0.54 -12.90
C SER A 220 -25.76 -0.14 -11.41
N MET A 221 -24.76 0.61 -10.93
CA MET A 221 -24.67 1.00 -9.52
C MET A 221 -24.30 2.47 -9.40
N ILE A 222 -24.98 3.18 -8.50
CA ILE A 222 -24.63 4.54 -8.08
C ILE A 222 -23.92 4.48 -6.73
N ARG A 223 -22.85 5.24 -6.58
CA ARG A 223 -22.21 5.50 -5.28
C ARG A 223 -22.58 6.89 -4.82
N LEU A 224 -23.48 6.96 -3.85
CA LEU A 224 -23.95 8.22 -3.28
C LEU A 224 -23.22 8.56 -2.00
N THR A 225 -22.69 9.78 -1.90
CA THR A 225 -22.19 10.31 -0.63
C THR A 225 -23.36 10.66 0.28
N ILE A 226 -23.41 10.03 1.46
CA ILE A 226 -24.52 10.18 2.43
C ILE A 226 -24.10 10.87 3.71
N ALA A 227 -22.81 10.82 4.08
CA ALA A 227 -22.29 11.40 5.32
C ALA A 227 -20.80 11.72 5.18
N ARG A 228 -20.29 12.49 6.14
CA ARG A 228 -18.87 12.64 6.43
C ARG A 228 -18.51 11.82 7.65
N TYR A 229 -17.24 11.45 7.77
CA TYR A 229 -16.75 10.88 9.01
C TYR A 229 -15.77 11.81 9.69
N TYR A 230 -15.75 11.69 11.00
CA TYR A 230 -15.02 12.54 11.93
C TYR A 230 -14.20 11.68 12.87
N THR A 231 -13.03 12.16 13.21
CA THR A 231 -12.14 11.50 14.18
C THR A 231 -12.64 11.72 15.61
N PRO A 232 -12.10 11.02 16.63
CA PRO A 232 -12.48 11.21 18.03
C PRO A 232 -12.39 12.67 18.53
N ALA A 233 -11.42 13.44 18.05
CA ALA A 233 -11.28 14.86 18.38
C ALA A 233 -12.29 15.78 17.68
N GLY A 234 -13.17 15.22 16.83
CA GLY A 234 -14.16 15.99 16.07
C GLY A 234 -13.65 16.55 14.74
N ARG A 235 -12.47 16.15 14.31
CA ARG A 235 -11.90 16.62 13.05
C ARG A 235 -12.62 16.00 11.85
N CYS A 236 -13.16 16.83 10.94
CA CYS A 236 -13.51 16.39 9.61
C CYS A 236 -12.22 16.34 8.77
N ILE A 237 -11.82 15.15 8.32
CA ILE A 237 -10.58 14.99 7.55
C ILE A 237 -10.77 15.25 6.06
N GLN A 238 -12.04 15.45 5.60
CA GLN A 238 -12.33 15.72 4.19
C GLN A 238 -11.66 17.02 3.76
N LYS A 239 -10.82 16.92 2.72
CA LYS A 239 -10.27 18.11 2.07
C LYS A 239 -11.39 18.92 1.40
N PRO A 240 -11.30 20.28 1.39
CA PRO A 240 -12.31 21.10 0.78
C PRO A 240 -12.52 20.74 -0.70
N TYR A 241 -13.78 20.70 -1.12
CA TYR A 241 -14.10 20.88 -2.54
C TYR A 241 -13.97 22.39 -2.83
N ASP A 242 -13.52 22.73 -4.04
CA ASP A 242 -13.39 24.11 -4.45
C ASP A 242 -14.65 24.93 -4.11
N SER A 243 -14.47 26.09 -3.46
CA SER A 243 -15.54 26.98 -3.02
C SER A 243 -16.47 27.45 -4.15
N SER A 244 -16.05 27.30 -5.40
CA SER A 244 -16.88 27.57 -6.58
C SER A 244 -18.11 26.64 -6.74
N ILE A 245 -18.17 25.53 -5.96
CA ILE A 245 -19.35 24.65 -5.93
C ILE A 245 -20.49 25.24 -5.08
N ASN A 246 -20.19 26.19 -4.18
CA ASN A 246 -21.17 26.90 -3.36
C ASN A 246 -21.76 28.14 -4.04
N GLU A 247 -21.32 28.48 -5.25
CA GLU A 247 -22.02 29.47 -6.07
C GLU A 247 -23.33 28.87 -6.58
N LYS A 248 -24.43 29.63 -6.39
CA LYS A 248 -25.83 29.27 -6.67
C LYS A 248 -25.98 28.41 -7.91
N PRO A 249 -26.87 27.37 -7.89
CA PRO A 249 -27.20 26.60 -9.09
C PRO A 249 -27.71 27.55 -10.19
N GLY A 250 -26.93 27.79 -11.23
CA GLY A 250 -27.35 28.69 -12.32
C GLY A 250 -26.23 29.19 -13.23
N LYS A 251 -24.96 29.09 -12.84
CA LYS A 251 -23.85 29.43 -13.75
C LYS A 251 -22.90 28.24 -13.86
N GLY A 252 -23.16 27.42 -14.88
CA GLY A 252 -22.56 26.14 -15.14
C GLY A 252 -21.04 26.16 -15.30
N LYS A 253 -20.35 25.82 -14.20
CA LYS A 253 -19.08 25.10 -14.34
C LYS A 253 -19.40 23.62 -14.17
N SER A 254 -19.13 22.83 -15.18
CA SER A 254 -19.44 21.42 -15.24
C SER A 254 -18.82 20.63 -14.07
N SER A 255 -19.48 19.56 -13.62
CA SER A 255 -18.95 18.60 -12.62
C SER A 255 -17.55 18.08 -12.99
N GLU A 256 -17.19 18.04 -14.25
CA GLU A 256 -15.85 17.71 -14.75
C GLU A 256 -14.75 18.66 -14.28
N SER A 257 -15.02 19.97 -14.14
CA SER A 257 -14.01 20.92 -13.66
C SER A 257 -13.67 20.71 -12.19
N SER A 258 -14.65 20.32 -11.38
CA SER A 258 -14.49 20.07 -9.95
C SER A 258 -13.74 18.74 -9.67
N ILE A 259 -14.01 17.70 -10.48
CA ILE A 259 -13.29 16.43 -10.42
C ILE A 259 -11.84 16.62 -10.87
N LYS A 260 -11.62 17.39 -11.93
CA LYS A 260 -10.26 17.72 -12.40
C LYS A 260 -9.44 18.44 -11.32
N LYS A 261 -10.01 19.44 -10.67
CA LYS A 261 -9.35 20.15 -9.57
C LYS A 261 -9.12 19.27 -8.35
N TYR A 262 -10.07 18.40 -7.99
CA TYR A 262 -9.90 17.46 -6.89
C TYR A 262 -8.73 16.49 -7.15
N ASN A 263 -8.56 16.05 -8.38
CA ASN A 263 -7.44 15.20 -8.79
C ASN A 263 -6.12 15.97 -8.94
N GLN A 264 -6.20 17.28 -9.17
CA GLN A 264 -5.04 18.16 -9.27
C GLN A 264 -4.40 18.46 -7.90
N ASP A 265 -5.12 18.26 -6.80
CA ASP A 265 -4.68 18.56 -5.43
C ASP A 265 -3.28 18.05 -5.08
N LEU A 266 -2.95 16.81 -5.46
CA LEU A 266 -1.62 16.26 -5.18
C LEU A 266 -0.51 16.99 -5.93
N ILE A 267 -0.78 17.42 -7.16
CA ILE A 267 0.16 18.20 -7.96
C ILE A 267 0.33 19.59 -7.36
N ASP A 268 -0.78 20.21 -6.93
CA ASP A 268 -0.77 21.51 -6.30
C ASP A 268 -0.02 21.48 -4.96
N ARG A 269 -0.24 20.46 -4.14
CA ARG A 269 0.50 20.22 -2.90
C ARG A 269 2.00 20.08 -3.13
N TYR A 270 2.39 19.34 -4.19
CA TYR A 270 3.80 19.20 -4.58
C TYR A 270 4.38 20.55 -5.00
N ASN A 271 3.68 21.29 -5.88
CA ASN A 271 4.12 22.60 -6.37
C ASN A 271 4.24 23.66 -5.28
N HIS A 272 3.39 23.58 -4.24
CA HIS A 272 3.46 24.47 -3.07
C HIS A 272 4.48 24.02 -2.02
N GLY A 273 5.24 22.94 -2.27
CA GLY A 273 6.29 22.45 -1.38
C GLY A 273 5.81 21.62 -0.18
N GLU A 274 4.51 21.29 -0.09
CA GLU A 274 3.96 20.52 1.03
C GLU A 274 4.54 19.10 1.15
N MET A 275 5.10 18.56 0.05
CA MET A 275 5.72 17.24 0.07
C MET A 275 7.18 17.26 0.58
N VAL A 276 7.79 18.45 0.65
CA VAL A 276 9.22 18.60 1.01
C VAL A 276 9.45 19.36 2.31
N SER A 277 8.45 20.15 2.77
CA SER A 277 8.54 20.91 4.02
C SER A 277 7.22 20.93 4.76
N ALA A 278 7.25 20.63 6.06
CA ALA A 278 6.10 20.77 6.95
C ALA A 278 5.64 22.24 7.07
N ASP A 279 6.58 23.18 6.98
CA ASP A 279 6.30 24.63 7.12
C ASP A 279 5.48 25.18 5.94
N SER A 280 5.42 24.44 4.83
CA SER A 280 4.57 24.79 3.69
C SER A 280 3.10 24.42 3.90
N ILE A 281 2.77 23.70 4.99
CA ILE A 281 1.42 23.22 5.27
C ILE A 281 0.75 24.16 6.27
N HIS A 282 -0.27 24.87 5.81
CA HIS A 282 -1.00 25.83 6.66
C HIS A 282 -2.46 25.40 6.83
N PHE A 283 -2.90 25.38 8.07
CA PHE A 283 -4.29 25.14 8.42
C PHE A 283 -4.87 26.39 9.11
N PRO A 284 -6.12 26.79 8.78
CA PRO A 284 -6.82 27.83 9.52
C PRO A 284 -6.97 27.47 11.00
N ASP A 285 -6.90 28.47 11.87
CA ASP A 285 -7.09 28.28 13.32
C ASP A 285 -8.45 27.66 13.68
N SER A 286 -9.47 27.92 12.87
CA SER A 286 -10.81 27.33 13.02
C SER A 286 -10.85 25.79 12.86
N LEU A 287 -9.79 25.19 12.32
CA LEU A 287 -9.66 23.74 12.14
C LEU A 287 -8.79 23.06 13.19
N LYS A 288 -8.28 23.84 14.17
CA LYS A 288 -7.55 23.29 15.32
C LYS A 288 -8.46 22.49 16.24
N CYS A 289 -8.00 21.32 16.60
CA CYS A 289 -8.60 20.46 17.62
C CYS A 289 -7.51 20.01 18.59
N GLN A 290 -7.91 19.37 19.68
CA GLN A 290 -6.97 18.83 20.67
C GLN A 290 -7.17 17.32 20.81
N THR A 291 -6.06 16.61 20.98
CA THR A 291 -6.08 15.17 21.29
C THR A 291 -6.73 14.92 22.66
N LYS A 292 -7.21 13.70 22.89
CA LYS A 292 -8.10 13.38 24.02
C LYS A 292 -7.39 13.20 25.37
N LYS A 293 -6.12 12.78 25.35
CA LYS A 293 -5.38 12.49 26.60
C LYS A 293 -4.36 13.59 26.93
N LEU A 294 -3.60 14.03 25.94
CA LEU A 294 -2.48 14.96 26.13
C LEU A 294 -2.80 16.41 25.72
N GLY A 295 -3.92 16.64 25.01
CA GLY A 295 -4.28 17.98 24.55
C GLY A 295 -3.34 18.54 23.47
N ARG A 296 -2.66 17.68 22.71
CA ARG A 296 -1.80 18.11 21.60
C ARG A 296 -2.64 18.71 20.48
N THR A 297 -2.12 19.74 19.84
CA THR A 297 -2.81 20.37 18.70
C THR A 297 -2.79 19.45 17.48
N VAL A 298 -3.96 19.20 16.90
CA VAL A 298 -4.17 18.48 15.66
C VAL A 298 -5.13 19.26 14.75
N TYR A 299 -5.11 19.00 13.45
CA TYR A 299 -5.87 19.79 12.48
C TYR A 299 -6.85 18.91 11.69
N GLY A 300 -8.00 19.50 11.35
CA GLY A 300 -8.98 18.93 10.42
C GLY A 300 -8.91 19.57 9.03
N GLY A 301 -9.83 19.18 8.12
CA GLY A 301 -10.05 19.86 6.85
C GLY A 301 -9.05 19.58 5.74
N GLY A 302 -8.27 18.52 5.82
CA GLY A 302 -7.31 18.24 4.74
C GLY A 302 -6.44 17.00 4.93
N GLY A 303 -6.99 15.95 5.51
CA GLY A 303 -6.25 14.73 5.86
C GLY A 303 -5.67 14.77 7.27
N ILE A 304 -4.91 13.73 7.60
CA ILE A 304 -4.21 13.62 8.88
C ILE A 304 -2.79 14.15 8.71
N MET A 305 -2.44 15.18 9.47
CA MET A 305 -1.08 15.69 9.55
C MET A 305 -0.26 14.76 10.47
N PRO A 306 0.90 14.27 10.06
CA PRO A 306 1.71 13.42 10.91
C PRO A 306 2.29 14.20 12.12
N ASP A 307 2.55 13.49 13.21
CA ASP A 307 3.27 14.02 14.36
C ASP A 307 4.74 14.29 14.06
N TYR A 308 5.30 13.47 13.16
CA TYR A 308 6.63 13.64 12.62
C TYR A 308 6.62 13.61 11.09
N PHE A 309 6.96 14.74 10.49
CA PHE A 309 6.99 14.88 9.05
C PHE A 309 8.26 14.30 8.44
N VAL A 310 8.12 13.49 7.40
CA VAL A 310 9.21 12.95 6.59
C VAL A 310 9.03 13.41 5.15
N PRO A 311 9.92 14.23 4.61
CA PRO A 311 9.79 14.74 3.23
C PRO A 311 9.91 13.63 2.19
N VAL A 312 9.37 13.89 1.00
CA VAL A 312 9.64 13.06 -0.17
C VAL A 312 11.14 13.13 -0.49
N ASP A 313 11.77 11.99 -0.62
CA ASP A 313 13.15 11.95 -1.11
C ASP A 313 13.16 12.25 -2.62
N THR A 314 13.52 13.47 -2.97
CA THR A 314 13.68 13.90 -4.37
C THR A 314 15.07 13.64 -4.90
N THR A 315 15.99 13.13 -4.08
CA THR A 315 17.39 12.95 -4.46
C THR A 315 17.61 11.72 -5.34
N LEU A 316 16.88 10.64 -5.09
CA LEU A 316 17.02 9.37 -5.81
C LEU A 316 16.01 9.20 -6.96
N TYR A 317 14.91 9.96 -6.95
CA TYR A 317 13.85 9.87 -7.96
C TYR A 317 14.14 10.81 -9.13
N THR A 318 14.72 10.28 -10.21
CA THR A 318 15.00 11.03 -11.44
C THR A 318 13.99 10.71 -12.54
N ASP A 319 13.92 11.54 -13.58
CA ASP A 319 13.08 11.28 -14.75
C ASP A 319 13.47 9.99 -15.46
N TYR A 320 14.76 9.70 -15.54
CA TYR A 320 15.24 8.43 -16.10
C TYR A 320 14.66 7.25 -15.34
N HIS A 321 14.77 7.24 -14.00
CA HIS A 321 14.20 6.19 -13.15
C HIS A 321 12.69 6.08 -13.30
N ARG A 322 11.98 7.22 -13.29
CA ARG A 322 10.51 7.25 -13.48
C ARG A 322 10.11 6.60 -14.80
N ASN A 323 10.83 6.88 -15.89
CA ASN A 323 10.57 6.28 -17.19
C ASN A 323 10.85 4.77 -17.22
N LEU A 324 11.91 4.28 -16.55
CA LEU A 324 12.19 2.86 -16.40
C LEU A 324 11.02 2.13 -15.71
N VAL A 325 10.48 2.73 -14.64
CA VAL A 325 9.35 2.16 -13.89
C VAL A 325 8.06 2.23 -14.72
N ALA A 326 7.74 3.38 -15.30
CA ALA A 326 6.50 3.60 -16.06
C ALA A 326 6.39 2.67 -17.29
N LYS A 327 7.52 2.39 -17.95
CA LYS A 327 7.57 1.44 -19.09
C LYS A 327 7.79 -0.02 -18.65
N GLY A 328 7.82 -0.30 -17.35
CA GLY A 328 7.97 -1.65 -16.79
C GLY A 328 9.33 -2.30 -17.03
N ILE A 329 10.37 -1.51 -17.36
CA ILE A 329 11.70 -2.03 -17.69
C ILE A 329 12.31 -2.77 -16.51
N VAL A 330 12.19 -2.22 -15.30
CA VAL A 330 12.73 -2.85 -14.08
C VAL A 330 12.13 -4.24 -13.88
N ILE A 331 10.79 -4.36 -14.01
CA ILE A 331 10.08 -5.64 -13.86
C ILE A 331 10.49 -6.62 -14.96
N LYS A 332 10.50 -6.18 -16.24
CA LYS A 332 10.86 -7.02 -17.39
C LYS A 332 12.29 -7.56 -17.27
N THR A 333 13.23 -6.71 -16.87
CA THR A 333 14.63 -7.09 -16.64
C THR A 333 14.74 -8.14 -15.53
N THR A 334 14.08 -7.91 -14.39
CA THR A 334 14.06 -8.85 -13.27
C THR A 334 13.47 -10.19 -13.67
N MET A 335 12.32 -10.22 -14.34
CA MET A 335 11.68 -11.46 -14.80
C MET A 335 12.61 -12.27 -15.71
N ASN A 336 13.25 -11.63 -16.69
CA ASN A 336 14.19 -12.28 -17.60
C ASN A 336 15.43 -12.82 -16.86
N PHE A 337 15.91 -12.11 -15.86
CA PHE A 337 17.03 -12.54 -15.03
C PHE A 337 16.67 -13.75 -14.18
N ILE A 338 15.52 -13.74 -13.50
CA ILE A 338 15.05 -14.84 -12.66
C ILE A 338 14.76 -16.09 -13.49
N GLU A 339 14.15 -15.94 -14.66
CA GLU A 339 13.87 -17.06 -15.57
C GLU A 339 15.14 -17.85 -15.91
N LYS A 340 16.29 -17.16 -16.03
CA LYS A 340 17.57 -17.78 -16.33
C LYS A 340 18.30 -18.35 -15.10
N ASN A 341 18.15 -17.70 -13.94
CA ASN A 341 19.04 -17.88 -12.80
C ASN A 341 18.36 -18.46 -11.54
N ARG A 342 17.03 -18.68 -11.54
CA ARG A 342 16.26 -19.10 -10.36
C ARG A 342 16.91 -20.25 -9.60
N LYS A 343 17.21 -21.36 -10.31
CA LYS A 343 17.79 -22.55 -9.68
C LYS A 343 19.15 -22.24 -9.06
N ALA A 344 20.05 -21.61 -9.80
CA ALA A 344 21.38 -21.25 -9.32
C ALA A 344 21.33 -20.31 -8.11
N LEU A 345 20.39 -19.33 -8.11
CA LEU A 345 20.20 -18.43 -6.98
C LEU A 345 19.69 -19.15 -5.74
N LEU A 346 18.69 -20.04 -5.87
CA LEU A 346 18.16 -20.81 -4.74
C LEU A 346 19.17 -21.82 -4.20
N ASP A 347 20.00 -22.41 -5.07
CA ASP A 347 21.08 -23.31 -4.66
C ASP A 347 22.19 -22.56 -3.91
N LYS A 348 22.53 -21.35 -4.37
CA LYS A 348 23.56 -20.49 -3.76
C LYS A 348 23.07 -19.82 -2.48
N TYR A 349 21.84 -19.31 -2.50
CA TYR A 349 21.23 -18.60 -1.38
C TYR A 349 20.03 -19.39 -0.85
N LYS A 350 20.28 -20.37 0.00
CA LYS A 350 19.25 -21.26 0.53
C LYS A 350 18.22 -20.56 1.42
N THR A 351 18.55 -19.38 1.96
CA THR A 351 17.66 -18.54 2.77
C THR A 351 17.70 -17.09 2.31
N PHE A 352 16.64 -16.38 2.57
CA PHE A 352 16.55 -14.94 2.26
C PHE A 352 17.62 -14.12 2.97
N GLU A 353 17.92 -14.43 4.25
CA GLU A 353 18.92 -13.70 5.02
C GLU A 353 20.28 -13.73 4.32
N LYS A 354 20.71 -14.93 3.85
CA LYS A 354 21.96 -15.07 3.08
C LYS A 354 21.91 -14.34 1.76
N PHE A 355 20.77 -14.33 1.08
CA PHE A 355 20.58 -13.57 -0.13
C PHE A 355 20.66 -12.06 0.17
N ASN A 356 19.92 -11.59 1.17
CA ASN A 356 19.88 -10.17 1.49
C ASN A 356 21.23 -9.62 1.93
N GLU A 357 22.04 -10.42 2.63
CA GLU A 357 23.38 -10.05 3.05
C GLU A 357 24.40 -10.03 1.89
N LYS A 358 24.34 -11.03 0.99
CA LYS A 358 25.45 -11.33 0.07
C LYS A 358 25.14 -11.12 -1.41
N PHE A 359 23.86 -10.98 -1.78
CA PHE A 359 23.51 -10.75 -3.17
C PHE A 359 23.59 -9.26 -3.50
N GLU A 360 24.40 -8.94 -4.50
CA GLU A 360 24.49 -7.59 -5.03
C GLU A 360 24.09 -7.59 -6.52
N ILE A 361 23.55 -6.47 -6.97
CA ILE A 361 23.24 -6.23 -8.38
C ILE A 361 24.56 -5.87 -9.08
N ASP A 362 24.97 -6.75 -9.97
CA ASP A 362 26.19 -6.61 -10.77
C ASP A 362 25.99 -5.75 -12.03
N ASP A 363 27.13 -5.39 -12.64
CA ASP A 363 27.12 -4.59 -13.86
C ASP A 363 26.48 -5.32 -15.05
N GLN A 364 26.49 -6.65 -15.06
CA GLN A 364 25.85 -7.42 -16.12
C GLN A 364 24.32 -7.23 -16.10
N LEU A 365 23.70 -7.29 -14.93
CA LEU A 365 22.27 -7.05 -14.79
C LEU A 365 21.89 -5.60 -15.08
N LEU A 366 22.75 -4.65 -14.67
CA LEU A 366 22.56 -3.23 -14.98
C LEU A 366 22.69 -2.95 -16.49
N ASN A 367 23.60 -3.63 -17.20
CA ASN A 367 23.71 -3.54 -18.65
C ASN A 367 22.46 -4.10 -19.34
N TYR A 368 21.92 -5.23 -18.89
CA TYR A 368 20.63 -5.73 -19.41
C TYR A 368 19.49 -4.75 -19.20
N LEU A 369 19.45 -4.05 -18.05
CA LEU A 369 18.47 -2.99 -17.80
C LEU A 369 18.62 -1.86 -18.81
N ARG A 370 19.84 -1.39 -19.06
CA ARG A 370 20.13 -0.31 -20.03
C ARG A 370 19.76 -0.70 -21.45
N GLU A 371 20.18 -1.88 -21.91
CA GLU A 371 19.78 -2.40 -23.22
C GLU A 371 18.25 -2.50 -23.40
N ALA A 372 17.53 -2.90 -22.33
CA ALA A 372 16.07 -2.94 -22.36
C ALA A 372 15.47 -1.53 -22.41
N ALA A 373 16.07 -0.57 -21.74
CA ALA A 373 15.67 0.85 -21.78
C ALA A 373 15.87 1.47 -23.17
N ASP A 374 17.02 1.19 -23.80
CA ASP A 374 17.35 1.67 -25.14
C ASP A 374 16.37 1.14 -26.20
N LYS A 375 15.98 -0.14 -26.12
CA LYS A 375 14.95 -0.74 -26.99
C LYS A 375 13.59 -0.03 -26.89
N GLU A 376 13.26 0.47 -25.71
CA GLU A 376 12.03 1.24 -25.46
C GLU A 376 12.23 2.76 -25.66
N LYS A 377 13.37 3.16 -26.25
CA LYS A 377 13.72 4.55 -26.56
C LYS A 377 13.68 5.48 -25.33
N ILE A 378 14.16 4.98 -24.19
CA ILE A 378 14.38 5.82 -23.00
C ILE A 378 15.77 6.44 -23.13
N GLU A 379 15.82 7.76 -23.25
CA GLU A 379 17.07 8.49 -23.36
C GLU A 379 17.95 8.28 -22.10
N PHE A 380 19.17 7.77 -22.29
CA PHE A 380 20.12 7.59 -21.20
C PHE A 380 20.73 8.94 -20.80
N LYS A 381 20.59 9.27 -19.50
CA LYS A 381 21.19 10.46 -18.89
C LYS A 381 22.06 10.00 -17.73
N GLU A 382 23.37 10.03 -17.93
CA GLU A 382 24.34 9.47 -16.99
C GLU A 382 24.22 10.05 -15.58
N GLU A 383 24.06 11.37 -15.45
CA GLU A 383 23.87 12.02 -14.15
C GLU A 383 22.62 11.51 -13.44
N GLN A 384 21.48 11.41 -14.14
CA GLN A 384 20.22 10.91 -13.59
C GLN A 384 20.30 9.43 -13.24
N TYR A 385 20.98 8.64 -14.07
CA TYR A 385 21.22 7.22 -13.80
C TYR A 385 22.06 7.03 -12.55
N ASN A 386 23.21 7.71 -12.44
CA ASN A 386 24.10 7.59 -11.29
C ASN A 386 23.40 8.01 -9.99
N LYS A 387 22.60 9.08 -10.05
CA LYS A 387 21.80 9.57 -8.92
C LYS A 387 20.74 8.53 -8.48
N ALA A 388 20.06 7.89 -9.42
CA ALA A 388 19.02 6.89 -9.13
C ALA A 388 19.55 5.47 -8.92
N LEU A 389 20.84 5.22 -9.17
CA LEU A 389 21.42 3.88 -9.14
C LEU A 389 21.18 3.11 -7.82
N PRO A 390 21.30 3.73 -6.62
CA PRO A 390 20.97 3.03 -5.38
C PRO A 390 19.54 2.53 -5.34
N LEU A 391 18.57 3.33 -5.79
CA LEU A 391 17.16 2.98 -5.84
C LEU A 391 16.88 1.90 -6.90
N ILE A 392 17.50 2.00 -8.08
CA ILE A 392 17.41 0.99 -9.15
C ILE A 392 17.91 -0.36 -8.64
N LYS A 393 19.07 -0.39 -7.98
CA LYS A 393 19.65 -1.60 -7.40
C LYS A 393 18.73 -2.21 -6.31
N ALA A 394 18.21 -1.37 -5.42
CA ALA A 394 17.27 -1.80 -4.39
C ALA A 394 15.99 -2.41 -4.99
N GLN A 395 15.40 -1.78 -6.00
CA GLN A 395 14.20 -2.28 -6.67
C GLN A 395 14.45 -3.61 -7.41
N LEU A 396 15.56 -3.73 -8.15
CA LEU A 396 15.92 -4.99 -8.80
C LEU A 396 16.10 -6.11 -7.78
N LYS A 397 16.85 -5.86 -6.70
CA LYS A 397 17.08 -6.83 -5.62
C LYS A 397 15.76 -7.21 -4.92
N ALA A 398 14.90 -6.25 -4.64
CA ALA A 398 13.60 -6.48 -4.01
C ALA A 398 12.67 -7.33 -4.89
N LEU A 399 12.62 -7.05 -6.20
CA LEU A 399 11.83 -7.83 -7.14
C LEU A 399 12.36 -9.26 -7.29
N ILE A 400 13.70 -9.44 -7.28
CA ILE A 400 14.32 -10.76 -7.27
C ILE A 400 13.95 -11.50 -5.98
N ALA A 401 14.03 -10.85 -4.83
CA ALA A 401 13.64 -11.42 -3.55
C ALA A 401 12.17 -11.84 -3.54
N ARG A 402 11.27 -10.99 -4.04
CA ARG A 402 9.84 -11.31 -4.18
C ARG A 402 9.61 -12.59 -4.99
N ASP A 403 10.27 -12.68 -6.13
CA ASP A 403 10.05 -13.79 -7.05
C ASP A 403 10.69 -15.11 -6.58
N LEU A 404 11.76 -15.02 -5.76
CA LEU A 404 12.39 -16.21 -5.16
C LEU A 404 11.67 -16.67 -3.88
N TRP A 405 11.10 -15.75 -3.11
CA TRP A 405 10.43 -15.98 -1.82
C TRP A 405 9.01 -15.40 -1.80
N ASP A 406 8.80 -14.16 -1.30
CA ASP A 406 7.47 -13.56 -1.20
C ASP A 406 7.56 -12.01 -1.04
N MET A 407 6.40 -11.37 -0.86
CA MET A 407 6.26 -9.93 -0.61
C MET A 407 6.92 -9.48 0.71
N ASN A 408 6.98 -10.35 1.71
CA ASN A 408 7.74 -10.06 2.94
C ASN A 408 9.20 -9.68 2.63
N GLU A 409 9.85 -10.48 1.80
CA GLU A 409 11.25 -10.31 1.41
C GLU A 409 11.44 -9.09 0.52
N TYR A 410 10.46 -8.81 -0.36
CA TYR A 410 10.43 -7.56 -1.12
C TYR A 410 10.49 -6.34 -0.20
N PHE A 411 9.60 -6.27 0.79
CA PHE A 411 9.55 -5.14 1.70
C PHE A 411 10.74 -5.07 2.65
N GLN A 412 11.33 -6.20 3.04
CA GLN A 412 12.56 -6.20 3.82
C GLN A 412 13.72 -5.53 3.06
N VAL A 413 13.81 -5.74 1.75
CA VAL A 413 14.80 -5.04 0.91
C VAL A 413 14.44 -3.57 0.72
N MET A 414 13.19 -3.27 0.36
CA MET A 414 12.77 -1.89 0.06
C MET A 414 12.77 -0.98 1.28
N ASN A 415 12.46 -1.51 2.45
CA ASN A 415 12.41 -0.72 3.69
C ASN A 415 13.80 -0.23 4.13
N ALA A 416 14.89 -0.82 3.63
CA ALA A 416 16.23 -0.28 3.84
C ALA A 416 16.45 1.10 3.18
N THR A 417 15.60 1.48 2.23
CA THR A 417 15.64 2.79 1.54
C THR A 417 14.45 3.68 1.88
N ASN A 418 13.52 3.21 2.73
CA ASN A 418 12.32 3.97 3.10
C ASN A 418 12.60 4.90 4.28
N LYS A 419 12.68 6.20 4.02
CA LYS A 419 12.95 7.23 5.04
C LYS A 419 11.92 7.29 6.17
N SER A 420 10.66 6.97 5.89
CA SER A 420 9.63 6.90 6.94
C SER A 420 9.84 5.72 7.88
N VAL A 421 10.29 4.58 7.35
CA VAL A 421 10.64 3.40 8.15
C VAL A 421 11.91 3.65 8.97
N GLU A 422 12.94 4.24 8.36
CA GLU A 422 14.17 4.66 9.04
C GLU A 422 13.82 5.55 10.23
N ARG A 423 13.00 6.59 10.02
CA ARG A 423 12.59 7.51 11.09
C ARG A 423 11.73 6.84 12.16
N ALA A 424 10.85 5.94 11.80
CA ALA A 424 10.07 5.17 12.77
C ALA A 424 10.95 4.30 13.67
N LEU A 425 12.01 3.71 13.12
CA LEU A 425 12.98 2.94 13.89
C LEU A 425 13.80 3.82 14.85
N GLU A 426 14.22 5.01 14.41
CA GLU A 426 14.88 5.99 15.28
C GLU A 426 13.99 6.38 16.46
N ILE A 427 12.73 6.77 16.21
CA ILE A 427 11.75 7.12 17.23
C ILE A 427 11.54 5.99 18.23
N LEU A 428 11.48 4.73 17.76
CA LEU A 428 11.30 3.57 18.65
C LEU A 428 12.59 3.17 19.40
N ASN A 429 13.76 3.43 18.86
CA ASN A 429 15.04 3.10 19.50
C ASN A 429 15.48 4.17 20.51
N ASP A 430 15.08 5.42 20.30
CA ASP A 430 15.43 6.56 21.14
C ASP A 430 14.28 6.91 22.10
N LYS A 431 14.52 7.89 22.98
CA LYS A 431 13.50 8.45 23.90
C LYS A 431 12.58 9.48 23.20
N GLU A 432 12.58 9.55 21.88
CA GLU A 432 11.74 10.50 21.14
C GLU A 432 10.26 10.13 21.16
N TYR A 433 9.96 8.84 21.19
CA TYR A 433 8.57 8.37 21.25
C TYR A 433 7.81 9.00 22.42
N GLU A 434 8.41 8.97 23.62
CA GLU A 434 7.82 9.55 24.83
C GLU A 434 7.82 11.08 24.82
N LYS A 435 8.72 11.73 24.06
CA LYS A 435 8.74 13.19 23.92
C LYS A 435 7.62 13.70 23.00
N ILE A 436 7.32 12.95 21.93
CA ILE A 436 6.24 13.29 21.00
C ILE A 436 4.86 13.13 21.66
N LEU A 437 4.75 12.13 22.54
CA LEU A 437 3.51 11.82 23.27
C LEU A 437 3.47 12.45 24.68
N LYS A 438 4.20 13.49 24.92
CA LYS A 438 4.12 14.35 26.12
C LYS A 438 3.50 15.70 25.75
#